data_049a6cd639b2072cae5cefef09bb28ce
#
_entry.id   049a6cd639b2072cae5cefef09bb28ce
#
_cell.length_a   1.000
_cell.length_b   1.000
_cell.length_c   1.000
_cell.angle_alpha   90.00
_cell.angle_beta   90.00
_cell.angle_gamma   90.00
#
_symmetry.space_group_name_H-M   'P 1'
#
loop_
_entity.id
_entity.type
_entity.pdbx_description
1 polymer ?
#
loop_
_entity_poly.entity_id
_entity_poly.type
_entity_poly.pdbx_seq_one_letter_code
_entity_poly.pdbx_strand_id
1 'polypeptide(L)'
;MIDLFNDYQPKSDLEVSDLAYIMDAIKHYGVSLFERHPAMHFSSSAMIFNASMTKTLLIYHKLYDSWGWTGGHMDGQQDFLAVAIKEAQEETGLSNFKVKSEQPVSIEVLPVWFHYKKGKPISSHLHLNASFILIADENEPLKQNVEETHGVQWVELSKITEYVSEPEMLPIYKKIIERGLL
;
A
#
# COMPACT_ATOMS: atom_id res chain seq x y z
N MET A 1 1.34 16.01 -8.04
CA MET A 1 2.46 15.11 -7.67
C MET A 1 2.68 15.16 -6.15
N ILE A 2 3.62 15.94 -5.62
CA ILE A 2 3.71 16.21 -4.16
C ILE A 2 2.44 16.91 -3.63
N ASP A 3 1.75 17.62 -4.50
CA ASP A 3 0.44 18.27 -4.26
C ASP A 3 -0.64 17.34 -3.70
N LEU A 4 -0.56 16.03 -3.97
CA LEU A 4 -1.45 15.03 -3.38
C LEU A 4 -1.50 15.11 -1.84
N PHE A 5 -0.37 15.35 -1.19
CA PHE A 5 -0.30 15.50 0.27
C PHE A 5 -0.75 16.89 0.74
N ASN A 6 -0.57 17.94 -0.09
CA ASN A 6 -1.05 19.28 0.22
C ASN A 6 -2.58 19.34 0.32
N ASP A 7 -3.26 18.58 -0.53
CA ASP A 7 -4.73 18.56 -0.62
C ASP A 7 -5.36 17.47 0.27
N TYR A 8 -4.54 16.58 0.86
CA TYR A 8 -5.03 15.50 1.70
C TYR A 8 -5.65 16.03 2.99
N GLN A 9 -6.86 15.53 3.30
CA GLN A 9 -7.58 15.88 4.52
C GLN A 9 -7.50 14.73 5.52
N PRO A 10 -6.65 14.85 6.58
CA PRO A 10 -6.54 13.82 7.61
C PRO A 10 -7.87 13.58 8.32
N LYS A 11 -8.18 12.31 8.60
CA LYS A 11 -9.43 11.90 9.24
C LYS A 11 -9.22 11.24 10.61
N SER A 12 -7.98 11.27 11.12
CA SER A 12 -7.61 10.78 12.46
C SER A 12 -6.37 11.52 12.98
N ASP A 13 -6.15 11.49 14.30
CA ASP A 13 -4.98 12.12 14.92
C ASP A 13 -3.66 11.51 14.40
N LEU A 14 -3.65 10.19 14.11
CA LEU A 14 -2.49 9.54 13.52
C LEU A 14 -2.19 10.10 12.13
N GLU A 15 -3.21 10.25 11.28
CA GLU A 15 -3.00 10.84 9.94
C GLU A 15 -2.58 12.32 9.99
N VAL A 16 -3.02 13.07 11.00
CA VAL A 16 -2.52 14.45 11.24
C VAL A 16 -1.01 14.41 11.50
N SER A 17 -0.57 13.48 12.36
CA SER A 17 0.84 13.29 12.67
C SER A 17 1.63 12.81 11.45
N ASP A 18 1.13 11.81 10.74
CA ASP A 18 1.77 11.26 9.54
C ASP A 18 1.88 12.30 8.43
N LEU A 19 0.82 13.08 8.19
CA LEU A 19 0.85 14.16 7.20
C LEU A 19 1.89 15.21 7.56
N ALA A 20 1.95 15.64 8.82
CA ALA A 20 2.95 16.60 9.28
C ALA A 20 4.38 16.08 9.05
N TYR A 21 4.62 14.79 9.34
CA TYR A 21 5.90 14.14 9.10
C TYR A 21 6.24 14.08 7.59
N ILE A 22 5.28 13.67 6.75
CA ILE A 22 5.44 13.60 5.30
C ILE A 22 5.75 14.99 4.72
N MET A 23 5.02 16.02 5.14
CA MET A 23 5.23 17.39 4.68
C MET A 23 6.61 17.93 5.08
N ASP A 24 7.10 17.62 6.28
CA ASP A 24 8.45 17.98 6.70
C ASP A 24 9.51 17.23 5.88
N ALA A 25 9.33 15.94 5.63
CA ALA A 25 10.20 15.15 4.76
C ALA A 25 10.24 15.71 3.32
N ILE A 26 9.09 16.08 2.76
CA ILE A 26 9.00 16.74 1.43
C ILE A 26 9.81 18.02 1.40
N LYS A 27 9.71 18.86 2.44
CA LYS A 27 10.44 20.12 2.54
C LYS A 27 11.96 19.91 2.53
N HIS A 28 12.46 18.85 3.17
CA HIS A 28 13.89 18.60 3.31
C HIS A 28 14.50 17.80 2.16
N TYR A 29 13.77 16.84 1.61
CA TYR A 29 14.29 15.86 0.64
C TYR A 29 13.70 16.03 -0.77
N GLY A 30 12.54 16.68 -0.89
CA GLY A 30 11.90 16.99 -2.18
C GLY A 30 11.73 15.75 -3.06
N VAL A 31 12.12 15.90 -4.32
CA VAL A 31 11.97 14.84 -5.35
C VAL A 31 12.82 13.60 -5.09
N SER A 32 13.85 13.67 -4.25
CA SER A 32 14.67 12.49 -3.91
C SER A 32 13.88 11.41 -3.15
N LEU A 33 12.73 11.74 -2.57
CA LEU A 33 11.82 10.79 -1.94
C LEU A 33 11.15 9.84 -2.93
N PHE A 34 11.08 10.18 -4.21
CA PHE A 34 10.58 9.29 -5.26
C PHE A 34 11.60 8.19 -5.64
N GLU A 35 12.85 8.38 -5.27
CA GLU A 35 13.89 7.35 -5.37
C GLU A 35 14.01 6.60 -4.04
N ARG A 36 14.79 5.52 -3.99
CA ARG A 36 15.01 4.74 -2.76
C ARG A 36 16.01 5.44 -1.82
N HIS A 37 15.59 6.60 -1.29
CA HIS A 37 16.38 7.30 -0.30
C HIS A 37 16.56 6.43 0.97
N PRO A 38 17.79 6.29 1.50
CA PRO A 38 18.07 5.26 2.51
C PRO A 38 17.37 5.43 3.86
N ALA A 39 16.96 6.65 4.22
CA ALA A 39 16.26 6.89 5.48
C ALA A 39 14.74 6.78 5.34
N MET A 40 14.20 7.26 4.22
CA MET A 40 12.77 7.24 3.93
C MET A 40 12.53 7.48 2.43
N HIS A 41 11.45 6.94 1.90
CA HIS A 41 11.04 7.19 0.52
C HIS A 41 9.56 6.92 0.32
N PHE A 42 9.02 7.43 -0.79
CA PHE A 42 7.63 7.23 -1.12
C PHE A 42 7.34 5.80 -1.57
N SER A 43 6.16 5.33 -1.16
CA SER A 43 5.54 4.10 -1.64
C SER A 43 4.06 4.34 -1.93
N SER A 44 3.50 3.45 -2.71
CA SER A 44 2.08 3.49 -3.03
C SER A 44 1.48 2.10 -2.91
N SER A 45 0.29 2.01 -2.34
CA SER A 45 -0.38 0.75 -2.06
C SER A 45 -1.84 0.77 -2.50
N ALA A 46 -2.40 -0.40 -2.76
CA ALA A 46 -3.80 -0.55 -3.05
C ALA A 46 -4.43 -1.67 -2.21
N MET A 47 -5.59 -1.37 -1.59
CA MET A 47 -6.49 -2.39 -1.11
C MET A 47 -7.50 -2.70 -2.22
N ILE A 48 -7.50 -3.93 -2.69
CA ILE A 48 -8.32 -4.36 -3.83
C ILE A 48 -9.55 -5.06 -3.30
N PHE A 49 -10.74 -4.54 -3.63
CA PHE A 49 -12.02 -5.13 -3.25
C PHE A 49 -12.66 -5.86 -4.43
N ASN A 50 -13.48 -6.87 -4.13
CA ASN A 50 -14.41 -7.42 -5.12
C ASN A 50 -15.57 -6.45 -5.38
N ALA A 51 -16.33 -6.66 -6.45
CA ALA A 51 -17.42 -5.76 -6.86
C ALA A 51 -18.52 -5.60 -5.79
N SER A 52 -18.75 -6.62 -4.97
CA SER A 52 -19.74 -6.58 -3.87
C SER A 52 -19.20 -5.94 -2.59
N MET A 53 -17.94 -5.54 -2.54
CA MET A 53 -17.27 -4.96 -1.37
C MET A 53 -17.35 -5.85 -0.12
N THR A 54 -17.32 -7.17 -0.29
CA THR A 54 -17.39 -8.16 0.79
C THR A 54 -16.06 -8.87 1.03
N LYS A 55 -15.16 -8.82 0.05
CA LYS A 55 -13.83 -9.43 0.08
C LYS A 55 -12.77 -8.43 -0.31
N THR A 56 -11.56 -8.64 0.19
CA THR A 56 -10.34 -7.98 -0.29
C THR A 56 -9.35 -9.01 -0.81
N LEU A 57 -8.58 -8.64 -1.83
CA LEU A 57 -7.49 -9.45 -2.34
C LEU A 57 -6.24 -9.17 -1.51
N LEU A 58 -5.64 -10.22 -0.97
CA LEU A 58 -4.40 -10.13 -0.22
C LEU A 58 -3.31 -10.98 -0.88
N ILE A 59 -2.07 -10.54 -0.73
CA ILE A 59 -0.86 -11.27 -1.08
C ILE A 59 -0.13 -11.72 0.18
N TYR A 60 0.48 -12.91 0.17
CA TYR A 60 1.36 -13.36 1.26
C TYR A 60 2.78 -12.88 0.99
N HIS A 61 3.20 -11.82 1.63
CA HIS A 61 4.48 -11.18 1.37
C HIS A 61 5.64 -11.91 2.07
N LYS A 62 6.64 -12.37 1.31
CA LYS A 62 7.77 -13.15 1.84
C LYS A 62 8.58 -12.42 2.91
N LEU A 63 8.76 -11.11 2.76
CA LEU A 63 9.55 -10.31 3.68
C LEU A 63 8.90 -10.17 5.06
N TYR A 64 7.57 -9.94 5.06
CA TYR A 64 6.82 -9.68 6.29
C TYR A 64 6.24 -10.95 6.92
N ASP A 65 6.29 -12.08 6.19
CA ASP A 65 5.67 -13.35 6.59
C ASP A 65 4.20 -13.17 7.01
N SER A 66 3.49 -12.34 6.24
CA SER A 66 2.12 -11.90 6.53
C SER A 66 1.33 -11.72 5.25
N TRP A 67 0.01 -11.86 5.35
CA TRP A 67 -0.93 -11.43 4.32
C TRP A 67 -1.11 -9.91 4.40
N GLY A 68 -1.04 -9.25 3.26
CA GLY A 68 -1.18 -7.79 3.17
C GLY A 68 -1.76 -7.33 1.84
N TRP A 69 -1.91 -6.03 1.72
CA TRP A 69 -2.30 -5.36 0.48
C TRP A 69 -1.22 -5.44 -0.59
N THR A 70 -1.52 -4.99 -1.80
CA THR A 70 -0.53 -4.81 -2.87
C THR A 70 0.13 -3.44 -2.76
N GLY A 71 1.40 -3.34 -3.16
CA GLY A 71 2.08 -2.05 -3.19
C GLY A 71 3.58 -2.13 -3.36
N GLY A 72 4.18 -0.99 -3.73
CA GLY A 72 5.60 -0.91 -3.98
C GLY A 72 6.17 0.49 -3.94
N HIS A 73 7.43 0.59 -4.32
CA HIS A 73 8.18 1.83 -4.32
C HIS A 73 7.88 2.67 -5.57
N MET A 74 8.04 3.97 -5.44
CA MET A 74 7.85 4.87 -6.58
C MET A 74 8.91 4.70 -7.66
N ASP A 75 10.17 4.38 -7.30
CA ASP A 75 11.29 4.12 -8.21
C ASP A 75 11.38 5.16 -9.34
N GLY A 76 11.33 6.45 -8.98
CA GLY A 76 11.37 7.58 -9.88
C GLY A 76 10.03 8.01 -10.50
N GLN A 77 9.00 7.17 -10.40
CA GLN A 77 7.64 7.55 -10.79
C GLN A 77 7.08 8.60 -9.83
N GLN A 78 6.20 9.47 -10.32
CA GLN A 78 5.62 10.52 -9.51
C GLN A 78 4.09 10.43 -9.39
N ASP A 79 3.47 9.51 -10.11
CA ASP A 79 2.05 9.22 -10.05
C ASP A 79 1.79 8.04 -9.11
N PHE A 80 1.34 8.34 -7.89
CA PHE A 80 1.08 7.33 -6.87
C PHE A 80 -0.01 6.34 -7.29
N LEU A 81 -1.09 6.80 -7.90
CA LEU A 81 -2.17 5.91 -8.35
C LEU A 81 -1.69 4.96 -9.45
N ALA A 82 -0.91 5.48 -10.40
CA ALA A 82 -0.34 4.64 -11.45
C ALA A 82 0.59 3.57 -10.89
N VAL A 83 1.41 3.90 -9.86
CA VAL A 83 2.24 2.91 -9.17
C VAL A 83 1.39 1.89 -8.42
N ALA A 84 0.37 2.31 -7.66
CA ALA A 84 -0.53 1.38 -6.97
C ALA A 84 -1.20 0.38 -7.93
N ILE A 85 -1.65 0.85 -9.10
CA ILE A 85 -2.26 -0.01 -10.14
C ILE A 85 -1.22 -0.97 -10.71
N LYS A 86 -0.03 -0.47 -11.06
CA LYS A 86 1.06 -1.28 -11.60
C LYS A 86 1.45 -2.43 -10.64
N GLU A 87 1.68 -2.10 -9.38
CA GLU A 87 2.02 -3.10 -8.35
C GLU A 87 0.88 -4.12 -8.16
N ALA A 88 -0.38 -3.66 -8.14
CA ALA A 88 -1.54 -4.55 -8.09
C ALA A 88 -1.56 -5.53 -9.27
N GLN A 89 -1.24 -5.07 -10.49
CA GLN A 89 -1.14 -5.93 -11.68
C GLN A 89 -0.01 -6.95 -11.58
N GLU A 90 1.17 -6.51 -11.15
CA GLU A 90 2.38 -7.34 -11.07
C GLU A 90 2.25 -8.43 -9.99
N GLU A 91 1.61 -8.12 -8.86
CA GLU A 91 1.50 -9.03 -7.72
C GLU A 91 0.31 -9.98 -7.79
N THR A 92 -0.74 -9.62 -8.53
CA THR A 92 -1.99 -10.41 -8.57
C THR A 92 -2.27 -11.05 -9.94
N GLY A 93 -1.67 -10.50 -11.00
CA GLY A 93 -1.95 -10.89 -12.39
C GLY A 93 -3.25 -10.35 -12.95
N LEU A 94 -4.05 -9.63 -12.16
CA LEU A 94 -5.25 -8.93 -12.65
C LEU A 94 -4.83 -7.74 -13.52
N SER A 95 -5.62 -7.41 -14.52
CA SER A 95 -5.33 -6.30 -15.43
C SER A 95 -6.40 -5.20 -15.40
N ASN A 96 -7.61 -5.54 -14.99
CA ASN A 96 -8.76 -4.64 -15.05
C ASN A 96 -9.15 -4.19 -13.64
N PHE A 97 -8.87 -2.94 -13.34
CA PHE A 97 -9.27 -2.31 -12.08
C PHE A 97 -10.19 -1.12 -12.33
N LYS A 98 -11.27 -1.04 -11.55
CA LYS A 98 -12.01 0.20 -11.39
C LYS A 98 -11.43 0.95 -10.19
N VAL A 99 -10.94 2.15 -10.42
CA VAL A 99 -10.46 3.04 -9.36
C VAL A 99 -11.65 3.65 -8.63
N LYS A 100 -11.71 3.55 -7.30
CA LYS A 100 -12.78 4.16 -6.51
C LYS A 100 -12.64 5.68 -6.42
N SER A 101 -11.39 6.17 -6.29
CA SER A 101 -11.04 7.60 -6.24
C SER A 101 -9.62 7.81 -6.73
N GLU A 102 -9.38 8.89 -7.45
CA GLU A 102 -8.02 9.32 -7.83
C GLU A 102 -7.25 9.92 -6.65
N GLN A 103 -7.94 10.32 -5.58
CA GLN A 103 -7.32 10.75 -4.33
C GLN A 103 -7.08 9.55 -3.42
N PRO A 104 -5.98 9.54 -2.64
CA PRO A 104 -5.71 8.47 -1.70
C PRO A 104 -6.80 8.41 -0.63
N VAL A 105 -7.19 7.19 -0.29
CA VAL A 105 -8.14 6.94 0.80
C VAL A 105 -7.49 7.10 2.16
N SER A 106 -6.17 6.93 2.22
CA SER A 106 -5.36 6.98 3.44
C SER A 106 -3.91 7.31 3.13
N ILE A 107 -3.21 7.86 4.11
CA ILE A 107 -1.76 8.05 4.10
C ILE A 107 -1.17 7.45 5.37
N GLU A 108 0.06 6.95 5.31
CA GLU A 108 0.75 6.32 6.43
C GLU A 108 2.26 6.59 6.39
N VAL A 109 2.87 6.66 7.57
CA VAL A 109 4.30 6.52 7.75
C VAL A 109 4.58 5.13 8.30
N LEU A 110 5.09 4.23 7.46
CA LEU A 110 5.26 2.81 7.78
C LEU A 110 6.73 2.47 8.04
N PRO A 111 7.07 1.84 9.18
CA PRO A 111 8.42 1.38 9.43
C PRO A 111 8.72 0.12 8.61
N VAL A 112 9.89 0.09 8.00
CA VAL A 112 10.47 -1.11 7.38
C VAL A 112 11.69 -1.52 8.19
N TRP A 113 11.62 -2.71 8.75
CA TRP A 113 12.72 -3.24 9.55
C TRP A 113 13.91 -3.66 8.68
N PHE A 114 15.09 -3.68 9.29
CA PHE A 114 16.28 -4.24 8.67
C PHE A 114 16.00 -5.63 8.05
N HIS A 115 16.42 -5.82 6.83
CA HIS A 115 16.24 -7.08 6.10
C HIS A 115 17.34 -7.31 5.05
N TYR A 116 17.32 -8.48 4.43
CA TYR A 116 18.19 -8.77 3.29
C TYR A 116 17.37 -8.85 2.00
N LYS A 117 17.77 -8.11 0.96
CA LYS A 117 17.22 -8.23 -0.40
C LYS A 117 18.32 -8.67 -1.36
N LYS A 118 18.13 -9.85 -2.00
CA LYS A 118 19.12 -10.45 -2.92
C LYS A 118 20.54 -10.53 -2.30
N GLY A 119 20.60 -10.92 -1.01
CA GLY A 119 21.86 -11.09 -0.27
C GLY A 119 22.55 -9.79 0.20
N LYS A 120 21.97 -8.62 -0.07
CA LYS A 120 22.45 -7.32 0.40
C LYS A 120 21.66 -6.85 1.60
N PRO A 121 22.30 -6.35 2.67
CA PRO A 121 21.60 -5.78 3.83
C PRO A 121 20.95 -4.46 3.44
N ILE A 122 19.71 -4.28 3.87
CA ILE A 122 18.95 -3.04 3.76
C ILE A 122 18.66 -2.56 5.18
N SER A 123 19.10 -1.36 5.53
CA SER A 123 18.86 -0.76 6.83
C SER A 123 17.38 -0.45 7.05
N SER A 124 16.97 -0.39 8.32
CA SER A 124 15.62 0.09 8.65
C SER A 124 15.39 1.49 8.11
N HIS A 125 14.22 1.73 7.57
CA HIS A 125 13.83 3.00 6.95
C HIS A 125 12.31 3.17 7.02
N LEU A 126 11.79 4.28 6.51
CA LEU A 126 10.37 4.58 6.51
C LEU A 126 9.83 4.61 5.08
N HIS A 127 8.65 4.03 4.90
CA HIS A 127 7.82 4.27 3.73
C HIS A 127 6.83 5.41 4.04
N LEU A 128 6.84 6.43 3.20
CA LEU A 128 5.85 7.50 3.18
C LEU A 128 4.79 7.08 2.16
N ASN A 129 3.72 6.46 2.64
CA ASN A 129 2.79 5.71 1.80
C ASN A 129 1.51 6.48 1.48
N ALA A 130 1.01 6.32 0.26
CA ALA A 130 -0.33 6.73 -0.15
C ALA A 130 -1.12 5.48 -0.55
N SER A 131 -2.30 5.29 0.06
CA SER A 131 -3.14 4.10 -0.15
C SER A 131 -4.37 4.41 -0.98
N PHE A 132 -4.66 3.54 -1.94
CA PHE A 132 -5.81 3.65 -2.85
C PHE A 132 -6.76 2.46 -2.70
N ILE A 133 -7.99 2.61 -3.22
CA ILE A 133 -8.95 1.52 -3.35
C ILE A 133 -9.16 1.21 -4.81
N LEU A 134 -8.91 -0.04 -5.15
CA LEU A 134 -9.19 -0.63 -6.45
C LEU A 134 -10.32 -1.65 -6.31
N ILE A 135 -11.11 -1.82 -7.37
CA ILE A 135 -12.18 -2.83 -7.44
C ILE A 135 -11.90 -3.73 -8.63
N ALA A 136 -11.95 -5.04 -8.43
CA ALA A 136 -11.71 -6.04 -9.46
C ALA A 136 -12.78 -7.13 -9.44
N ASP A 137 -12.88 -7.89 -10.54
CA ASP A 137 -13.72 -9.08 -10.63
C ASP A 137 -13.03 -10.26 -9.91
N GLU A 138 -13.67 -10.78 -8.87
CA GLU A 138 -13.15 -11.93 -8.11
C GLU A 138 -13.11 -13.24 -8.90
N ASN A 139 -13.76 -13.31 -10.06
CA ASN A 139 -13.75 -14.47 -10.94
C ASN A 139 -12.60 -14.46 -11.97
N GLU A 140 -11.89 -13.33 -12.11
CA GLU A 140 -10.70 -13.30 -12.96
C GLU A 140 -9.59 -14.19 -12.36
N PRO A 141 -8.85 -14.94 -13.19
CA PRO A 141 -7.80 -15.83 -12.71
C PRO A 141 -6.64 -15.02 -12.08
N LEU A 142 -6.28 -15.40 -10.86
CA LEU A 142 -5.15 -14.81 -10.15
C LEU A 142 -3.84 -15.46 -10.61
N LYS A 143 -2.77 -14.66 -10.69
CA LYS A 143 -1.42 -15.12 -10.98
C LYS A 143 -0.45 -14.57 -9.95
N GLN A 144 0.03 -15.46 -9.08
CA GLN A 144 1.00 -15.10 -8.05
C GLN A 144 2.34 -14.62 -8.65
N ASN A 145 2.90 -13.56 -8.11
CA ASN A 145 4.29 -13.18 -8.32
C ASN A 145 5.19 -14.05 -7.40
N VAL A 146 5.68 -15.16 -7.92
CA VAL A 146 6.48 -16.13 -7.15
C VAL A 146 7.84 -15.60 -6.67
N GLU A 147 8.32 -14.48 -7.19
CA GLU A 147 9.58 -13.88 -6.71
C GLU A 147 9.39 -13.18 -5.36
N GLU A 148 8.27 -12.50 -5.15
CA GLU A 148 8.02 -11.63 -3.99
C GLU A 148 7.00 -12.18 -3.01
N THR A 149 6.07 -13.04 -3.48
CA THR A 149 4.95 -13.54 -2.67
C THR A 149 4.94 -15.06 -2.56
N HIS A 150 4.28 -15.60 -1.52
CA HIS A 150 3.98 -17.01 -1.34
C HIS A 150 2.52 -17.37 -1.66
N GLY A 151 1.67 -16.38 -1.90
CA GLY A 151 0.27 -16.60 -2.22
C GLY A 151 -0.44 -15.32 -2.63
N VAL A 152 -1.57 -15.48 -3.29
CA VAL A 152 -2.54 -14.42 -3.60
C VAL A 152 -3.93 -15.02 -3.49
N GLN A 153 -4.84 -14.37 -2.75
CA GLN A 153 -6.20 -14.87 -2.58
C GLN A 153 -7.20 -13.81 -2.14
N TRP A 154 -8.46 -14.04 -2.46
CA TRP A 154 -9.58 -13.29 -1.93
C TRP A 154 -9.91 -13.71 -0.50
N VAL A 155 -10.02 -12.75 0.40
CA VAL A 155 -10.33 -12.94 1.82
C VAL A 155 -11.59 -12.16 2.17
N GLU A 156 -12.52 -12.76 2.88
CA GLU A 156 -13.69 -12.05 3.43
C GLU A 156 -13.25 -10.94 4.39
N LEU A 157 -13.84 -9.75 4.28
CA LEU A 157 -13.46 -8.61 5.12
C LEU A 157 -13.62 -8.91 6.62
N SER A 158 -14.60 -9.74 6.99
CA SER A 158 -14.83 -10.19 8.37
C SER A 158 -13.70 -11.04 8.93
N LYS A 159 -12.88 -11.67 8.06
CA LYS A 159 -11.79 -12.58 8.42
C LYS A 159 -10.40 -11.97 8.31
N ILE A 160 -10.27 -10.70 7.95
CA ILE A 160 -8.97 -10.09 7.71
C ILE A 160 -8.00 -10.24 8.91
N THR A 161 -8.53 -10.21 10.13
CA THR A 161 -7.74 -10.37 11.36
C THR A 161 -7.21 -11.78 11.59
N GLU A 162 -7.71 -12.78 10.85
CA GLU A 162 -7.21 -14.17 10.90
C GLU A 162 -6.02 -14.38 9.96
N TYR A 163 -5.85 -13.49 8.98
CA TYR A 163 -4.82 -13.59 7.94
C TYR A 163 -3.62 -12.68 8.22
N VAL A 164 -3.87 -11.44 8.64
CA VAL A 164 -2.81 -10.45 8.85
C VAL A 164 -2.12 -10.71 10.19
N SER A 165 -0.84 -11.06 10.15
CA SER A 165 -0.02 -11.34 11.35
C SER A 165 0.66 -10.10 11.92
N GLU A 166 0.64 -8.96 11.20
CA GLU A 166 1.20 -7.68 11.62
C GLU A 166 0.15 -6.86 12.37
N PRO A 167 0.18 -6.80 13.72
CA PRO A 167 -0.85 -6.15 14.51
C PRO A 167 -0.94 -4.64 14.25
N GLU A 168 0.15 -4.00 13.86
CA GLU A 168 0.22 -2.58 13.51
C GLU A 168 -0.48 -2.26 12.18
N MET A 169 -0.61 -3.23 11.27
CA MET A 169 -1.29 -3.04 10.00
C MET A 169 -2.81 -3.19 10.12
N LEU A 170 -3.31 -3.92 11.11
CA LEU A 170 -4.74 -4.16 11.28
C LEU A 170 -5.58 -2.87 11.44
N PRO A 171 -5.18 -1.87 12.24
CA PRO A 171 -5.90 -0.59 12.33
C PRO A 171 -5.95 0.14 10.98
N ILE A 172 -4.87 0.07 10.19
CA ILE A 172 -4.79 0.70 8.87
C ILE A 172 -5.77 0.03 7.91
N TYR A 173 -5.76 -1.30 7.83
CA TYR A 173 -6.69 -2.04 6.96
C TYR A 173 -8.14 -1.80 7.35
N LYS A 174 -8.48 -1.83 8.65
CA LYS A 174 -9.84 -1.52 9.13
C LYS A 174 -10.28 -0.12 8.72
N LYS A 175 -9.43 0.87 8.91
CA LYS A 175 -9.66 2.26 8.48
C LYS A 175 -9.98 2.36 6.98
N ILE A 176 -9.19 1.68 6.13
CA ILE A 176 -9.37 1.69 4.69
C ILE A 176 -10.66 0.95 4.28
N ILE A 177 -10.96 -0.18 4.92
CA ILE A 177 -12.21 -0.91 4.71
C ILE A 177 -13.42 -0.04 5.05
N GLU A 178 -13.44 0.59 6.21
CA GLU A 178 -14.51 1.50 6.63
C GLU A 178 -14.73 2.63 5.61
N ARG A 179 -13.65 3.25 5.14
CA ARG A 179 -13.71 4.32 4.12
C ARG A 179 -14.11 3.81 2.75
N GLY A 180 -13.78 2.56 2.46
CA GLY A 180 -14.17 1.89 1.22
C GLY A 180 -15.66 1.61 1.15
N LEU A 181 -16.30 1.36 2.28
CA LEU A 181 -17.72 1.07 2.37
C LEU A 181 -18.63 2.32 2.41
N LEU A 182 -18.06 3.51 2.59
CA LEU A 182 -18.77 4.79 2.48
C LEU A 182 -18.88 5.23 1.02
#